data_51ffa134154dea481ec422918809d2b3
#
_entry.id   51ffa134154dea481ec422918809d2b3
#
_cell.length_a   1.000
_cell.length_b   1.000
_cell.length_c   1.000
_cell.angle_alpha   90.00
_cell.angle_beta   90.00
_cell.angle_gamma   90.00
#
_symmetry.space_group_name_H-M   'P 1'
#
loop_
_entity.id
_entity.type
_entity.pdbx_description
1 polymer ?
#
loop_
_entity_poly.entity_id
_entity_poly.type
_entity_poly.pdbx_seq_one_letter_code
_entity_poly.pdbx_strand_id
1 'polypeptide(L)'
;MNNGTKLYMLVEEKPIGIVSVTKGLIEDLYILPDMQNMGHGTKLLLYAVGQCTDTPTLWILENNINAERLYRRIGFKETGRKNAITNKLDEIEFALT
;
A
#
# COMPACT_ATOMS: atom_id res chain seq x y z
N MET A 1 15.87 -4.21 11.76
CA MET A 1 15.26 -4.09 11.69
C MET A 1 14.48 -3.96 12.05
N ASN A 2 14.07 -4.06 12.25
CA ASN A 2 13.50 -3.46 12.52
C ASN A 2 12.21 -3.71 12.99
N ASN A 3 11.58 -3.68 13.93
CA ASN A 3 10.20 -3.75 14.38
C ASN A 3 9.34 -4.77 13.64
N GLY A 4 9.99 -5.80 13.11
CA GLY A 4 9.27 -6.81 12.36
C GLY A 4 8.81 -6.39 10.97
N THR A 5 9.37 -5.32 10.43
CA THR A 5 9.08 -4.92 9.06
C THR A 5 9.67 -5.95 8.10
N LYS A 6 8.86 -6.38 7.14
CA LYS A 6 9.29 -7.29 6.11
C LYS A 6 9.10 -6.65 4.75
N LEU A 7 10.11 -6.78 3.91
CA LEU A 7 10.09 -6.25 2.56
C LEU A 7 9.89 -7.40 1.58
N TYR A 8 8.92 -7.26 0.70
CA TYR A 8 8.62 -8.27 -0.31
C TYR A 8 8.85 -7.68 -1.69
N MET A 9 9.38 -8.50 -2.58
CA MET A 9 9.65 -8.09 -3.96
C MET A 9 8.89 -9.01 -4.91
N LEU A 10 8.20 -8.41 -5.88
CA LEU A 10 7.56 -9.16 -6.95
C LEU A 10 8.57 -9.30 -8.09
N VAL A 11 8.84 -10.53 -8.47
CA VAL A 11 9.83 -10.84 -9.52
C VAL A 11 9.21 -11.77 -10.56
N GLU A 12 9.31 -11.39 -11.84
CA GLU A 12 8.95 -12.23 -12.98
C GLU A 12 10.05 -11.99 -14.01
N GLU A 13 11.03 -12.90 -14.05
CA GLU A 13 12.26 -12.78 -14.83
C GLU A 13 13.14 -11.64 -14.31
N LYS A 14 12.54 -10.48 -13.98
CA LYS A 14 13.26 -9.35 -13.41
C LYS A 14 12.39 -8.73 -12.32
N PRO A 15 12.99 -7.92 -11.44
CA PRO A 15 12.19 -7.25 -10.39
C PRO A 15 11.14 -6.34 -11.00
N ILE A 16 9.94 -6.35 -10.41
CA ILE A 16 8.79 -5.58 -10.89
C ILE A 16 8.36 -4.54 -9.88
N GLY A 17 8.35 -4.91 -8.59
CA GLY A 17 7.91 -3.98 -7.56
C GLY A 17 8.24 -4.47 -6.18
N ILE A 18 7.97 -3.61 -5.20
CA ILE A 18 8.23 -3.89 -3.79
C ILE A 18 7.07 -3.42 -2.93
N VAL A 19 6.98 -3.99 -1.74
CA VAL A 19 6.04 -3.54 -0.71
C VAL A 19 6.60 -3.94 0.64
N SER A 20 6.36 -3.13 1.67
CA SER A 20 6.75 -3.50 3.03
C SER A 20 5.52 -3.69 3.91
N VAL A 21 5.63 -4.58 4.88
CA VAL A 21 4.55 -4.89 5.82
C VAL A 21 5.13 -4.92 7.21
N THR A 22 4.50 -4.17 8.13
CA THR A 22 4.85 -4.19 9.54
C THR A 22 3.56 -4.47 10.31
N LYS A 23 3.36 -5.72 10.76
CA LYS A 23 2.10 -6.16 11.37
C LYS A 23 0.93 -5.97 10.40
N GLY A 24 0.15 -4.91 10.51
CA GLY A 24 -0.93 -4.61 9.57
C GLY A 24 -0.62 -3.42 8.67
N LEU A 25 0.48 -2.72 8.92
CA LEU A 25 0.79 -1.51 8.15
C LEU A 25 1.50 -1.87 6.85
N ILE A 26 0.87 -1.49 5.73
CA ILE A 26 1.42 -1.73 4.40
C ILE A 26 2.00 -0.40 3.91
N GLU A 27 3.27 -0.42 3.53
CA GLU A 27 3.98 0.77 3.09
C GLU A 27 4.84 0.49 1.87
N ASP A 28 5.29 1.56 1.25
CA ASP A 28 6.29 1.49 0.19
C ASP A 28 5.88 0.60 -0.98
N LEU A 29 4.57 0.55 -1.26
CA LEU A 29 4.11 -0.17 -2.44
C LEU A 29 4.54 0.59 -3.68
N TYR A 30 5.44 0.01 -4.44
CA TYR A 30 6.03 0.66 -5.60
C TYR A 30 6.17 -0.33 -6.74
N ILE A 31 5.72 0.05 -7.92
CA ILE A 31 5.87 -0.74 -9.14
C ILE A 31 6.76 0.06 -10.09
N LEU A 32 7.74 -0.59 -10.68
CA LEU A 32 8.62 0.07 -11.64
C LEU A 32 7.81 0.70 -12.76
N PRO A 33 8.20 1.90 -13.25
CA PRO A 33 7.40 2.62 -14.24
C PRO A 33 7.04 1.81 -15.48
N ASP A 34 7.98 1.01 -15.98
CA ASP A 34 7.74 0.20 -17.16
C ASP A 34 6.73 -0.92 -16.95
N MET A 35 6.45 -1.24 -15.70
CA MET A 35 5.60 -2.36 -15.34
C MET A 35 4.27 -1.92 -14.75
N GLN A 36 3.99 -0.64 -14.75
CA GLN A 36 2.73 -0.11 -14.23
C GLN A 36 1.59 -0.37 -15.21
N ASN A 37 0.35 -0.31 -14.69
CA ASN A 37 -0.88 -0.49 -15.46
C ASN A 37 -1.03 -1.88 -16.06
N MET A 38 -0.41 -2.89 -15.42
CA MET A 38 -0.48 -4.29 -15.85
C MET A 38 -1.07 -5.20 -14.77
N GLY A 39 -1.63 -4.62 -13.72
CA GLY A 39 -2.21 -5.41 -12.63
C GLY A 39 -1.21 -5.84 -11.56
N HIS A 40 0.04 -5.46 -11.68
CA HIS A 40 1.07 -5.86 -10.70
C HIS A 40 0.85 -5.21 -9.34
N GLY A 41 0.38 -3.96 -9.32
CA GLY A 41 0.09 -3.29 -8.05
C GLY A 41 -0.99 -4.03 -7.28
N THR A 42 -2.04 -4.46 -7.96
CA THR A 42 -3.11 -5.23 -7.33
C THR A 42 -2.58 -6.55 -6.79
N LYS A 43 -1.79 -7.26 -7.61
CA LYS A 43 -1.22 -8.55 -7.21
C LYS A 43 -0.34 -8.40 -5.96
N LEU A 44 0.53 -7.39 -5.96
CA LEU A 44 1.45 -7.18 -4.86
C LEU A 44 0.72 -6.74 -3.59
N LEU A 45 -0.29 -5.87 -3.74
CA LEU A 45 -1.10 -5.43 -2.62
C LEU A 45 -1.85 -6.60 -1.98
N LEU A 46 -2.46 -7.47 -2.80
CA LEU A 46 -3.17 -8.63 -2.28
C LEU A 46 -2.22 -9.57 -1.54
N TYR A 47 -1.01 -9.73 -2.06
CA TYR A 47 0.00 -10.53 -1.36
C TYR A 47 0.33 -9.90 -0.01
N ALA A 48 0.53 -8.59 0.02
CA ALA A 48 0.85 -7.88 1.27
C ALA A 48 -0.27 -8.05 2.29
N VAL A 49 -1.54 -7.95 1.84
CA VAL A 49 -2.69 -8.15 2.72
C VAL A 49 -2.61 -9.53 3.39
N GLY A 50 -2.25 -10.55 2.63
CA GLY A 50 -2.12 -11.90 3.16
C GLY A 50 -0.97 -12.06 4.15
N GLN A 51 -0.02 -11.15 4.15
CA GLN A 51 1.11 -11.19 5.08
C GLN A 51 0.89 -10.39 6.35
N CYS A 52 -0.21 -9.65 6.43
CA CYS A 52 -0.51 -8.86 7.62
C CYS A 52 -0.93 -9.76 8.76
N THR A 53 -0.43 -9.47 9.97
CA THR A 53 -0.82 -10.18 11.19
C THR A 53 -1.90 -9.42 11.96
N ASP A 54 -2.08 -8.14 11.63
CA ASP A 54 -3.15 -7.30 12.17
C ASP A 54 -4.00 -6.81 11.01
N THR A 55 -5.07 -6.09 11.30
CA THR A 55 -5.91 -5.50 10.27
C THR A 55 -5.05 -4.72 9.27
N PRO A 56 -5.16 -5.02 7.98
CA PRO A 56 -4.37 -4.28 6.98
C PRO A 56 -4.76 -2.80 6.95
N THR A 57 -3.76 -1.94 7.07
CA THR A 57 -3.94 -0.49 6.98
C THR A 57 -2.88 0.10 6.07
N LEU A 58 -3.19 1.25 5.51
CA LEU A 58 -2.23 2.00 4.71
C LEU A 58 -2.61 3.47 4.70
N TRP A 59 -1.66 4.30 4.31
CA TRP A 59 -1.86 5.74 4.25
C TRP A 59 -1.56 6.21 2.83
N ILE A 60 -2.38 7.12 2.32
CA ILE A 60 -2.15 7.73 1.01
C ILE A 60 -2.29 9.24 1.11
N LEU A 61 -1.60 9.95 0.24
CA LEU A 61 -1.79 11.40 0.14
C LEU A 61 -3.20 11.67 -0.37
N GLU A 62 -3.85 12.66 0.21
CA GLU A 62 -5.28 12.88 -0.03
C GLU A 62 -5.65 13.19 -1.47
N ASN A 63 -4.69 13.59 -2.30
CA ASN A 63 -4.95 13.86 -3.71
C ASN A 63 -4.43 12.77 -4.64
N ASN A 64 -4.06 11.61 -4.10
CA ASN A 64 -3.57 10.50 -4.92
C ASN A 64 -4.76 9.65 -5.37
N ILE A 65 -5.44 10.11 -6.41
CA ILE A 65 -6.70 9.52 -6.87
C ILE A 65 -6.49 8.10 -7.38
N ASN A 66 -5.38 7.84 -8.08
CA ASN A 66 -5.12 6.52 -8.63
C ASN A 66 -4.91 5.47 -7.53
N ALA A 67 -4.17 5.83 -6.49
CA ALA A 67 -3.98 4.93 -5.35
C ALA A 67 -5.30 4.68 -4.65
N GLU A 68 -6.11 5.72 -4.45
CA GLU A 68 -7.39 5.58 -3.79
C GLU A 68 -8.30 4.63 -4.56
N ARG A 69 -8.34 4.74 -5.88
CA ARG A 69 -9.16 3.84 -6.71
C ARG A 69 -8.73 2.39 -6.54
N LEU A 70 -7.42 2.15 -6.55
CA LEU A 70 -6.90 0.80 -6.38
C LEU A 70 -7.31 0.23 -5.03
N TYR A 71 -7.10 0.99 -3.96
CA TYR A 71 -7.37 0.50 -2.62
C TYR A 71 -8.86 0.29 -2.38
N ARG A 72 -9.71 1.20 -2.85
CA ARG A 72 -11.16 1.03 -2.70
C ARG A 72 -11.66 -0.19 -3.49
N ARG A 73 -11.07 -0.44 -4.65
CA ARG A 73 -11.47 -1.60 -5.46
C ARG A 73 -11.16 -2.91 -4.74
N ILE A 74 -10.08 -2.95 -3.96
CA ILE A 74 -9.71 -4.12 -3.17
C ILE A 74 -10.64 -4.27 -1.97
N GLY A 75 -11.21 -3.18 -1.47
CA GLY A 75 -12.11 -3.19 -0.33
C GLY A 75 -11.67 -2.33 0.83
N PHE A 76 -10.56 -1.62 0.69
CA PHE A 76 -10.12 -0.68 1.72
C PHE A 76 -11.08 0.49 1.83
N LYS A 77 -11.29 0.99 3.04
CA LYS A 77 -12.16 2.13 3.32
C LYS A 77 -11.46 3.10 4.24
N GLU A 78 -11.80 4.37 4.11
CA GLU A 78 -11.27 5.39 5.01
C GLU A 78 -11.66 5.09 6.44
N THR A 79 -10.72 5.28 7.35
CA THR A 79 -10.98 5.09 8.78
C THR A 79 -11.42 6.38 9.47
N GLY A 80 -11.21 7.51 8.81
CA GLY A 80 -11.46 8.82 9.41
C GLY A 80 -10.20 9.45 10.00
N ARG A 81 -9.10 8.71 10.05
CA ARG A 81 -7.85 9.24 10.58
C ARG A 81 -7.06 9.93 9.50
N LYS A 82 -6.52 11.09 9.83
CA LYS A 82 -5.67 11.88 8.94
C LYS A 82 -4.42 12.30 9.67
N ASN A 83 -3.38 12.54 8.91
CA ASN A 83 -2.11 13.00 9.46
C ASN A 83 -1.58 14.12 8.56
N ALA A 84 -1.30 15.28 9.14
CA ALA A 84 -0.80 16.41 8.38
C ALA A 84 0.65 16.19 7.99
N ILE A 85 0.92 16.21 6.69
CA ILE A 85 2.28 16.12 6.16
C ILE A 85 2.87 17.53 6.06
N THR A 86 2.07 18.45 5.51
CA THR A 86 2.39 19.88 5.48
C THR A 86 1.13 20.63 5.84
N ASN A 87 1.21 21.96 5.92
CA ASN A 87 0.02 22.77 6.22
C ASN A 87 -0.98 22.79 5.06
N LYS A 88 -0.68 22.11 3.94
CA LYS A 88 -1.58 22.07 2.78
C LYS A 88 -1.85 20.66 2.28
N LEU A 89 -1.26 19.64 2.92
CA LEU A 89 -1.36 18.28 2.42
C LEU A 89 -1.45 17.31 3.58
N ASP A 90 -2.48 16.49 3.57
CA ASP A 90 -2.69 15.43 4.54
C ASP A 90 -2.49 14.07 3.89
N GLU A 91 -2.15 13.09 4.70
CA GLU A 91 -2.32 11.70 4.30
C GLU A 91 -3.53 11.13 5.03
N ILE A 92 -4.18 10.17 4.42
CA ILE A 92 -5.44 9.60 4.88
C ILE A 92 -5.24 8.12 5.09
N GLU A 93 -5.74 7.61 6.23
CA GLU A 93 -5.64 6.19 6.53
C GLU A 93 -6.81 5.42 5.93
N PHE A 94 -6.49 4.27 5.34
CA PHE A 94 -7.46 3.30 4.86
C PHE A 94 -7.22 1.97 5.56
N ALA A 95 -8.28 1.21 5.78
CA ALA A 95 -8.19 -0.11 6.38
C ALA A 95 -9.07 -1.09 5.63
N LEU A 96 -8.64 -2.35 5.63
CA LEU A 96 -9.40 -3.45 5.06
C LEU A 96 -10.05 -4.23 6.19
N THR A 97 -11.35 -4.02 6.36
CA THR A 97 -12.09 -4.63 7.47
C THR A 97 -13.23 -5.48 6.97
#